data_fc27d4859b192aa1f34744d75f272e81
#
_entry.id   fc27d4859b192aa1f34744d75f272e81
#
_cell.length_a   1.000
_cell.length_b   1.000
_cell.length_c   1.000
_cell.angle_alpha   90.00
_cell.angle_beta   90.00
_cell.angle_gamma   90.00
#
_symmetry.space_group_name_H-M   'P 1'
#
loop_
_entity.id
_entity.type
_entity.pdbx_description
1 polymer ?
#
loop_
_entity_poly.entity_id
_entity_poly.type
_entity_poly.pdbx_seq_one_letter_code
_entity_poly.pdbx_strand_id
1 'polypeptide(L)'
;MGFGLDEWCGAMILRSMSFYSLELCAGGGGQALGLEGAGFHHVGAVEYEPQFCTTLRLNRPQWNVIQQDIRDFQPNNFGDVDLIAGGVPCPPFSIAGKQLGSDDERDMFPTALNIISKIRPRAVMLENVQGLAGAKFKDYRDDLLKRLSKLGYEAEWRVLQASDFGVPQLRPRFILVALRADDMMHFMWPVGAGISPTVGETLLDLMGANGWLGTEDWAERANRIGPTLVGGSKKHGGPDLGPTRAKRQWRELGVDGMGLADEAPDITFPENKLPRLTVRMVARIQGFPDEWQFSGKKTAAYRQVGNAFPPPVAKAVGRRIIAAFKRKRDTELAEPTEAQMRLLEEPTKYRSWQRKKAPKR
;
A
#
# COMPACT_ATOMS: atom_id res chain seq x y z
N MET A 1 52.85 -0.83 13.94
CA MET A 1 51.69 -0.22 13.25
C MET A 1 50.74 -1.33 12.87
N GLY A 2 49.81 -1.62 13.75
CA GLY A 2 48.78 -2.64 13.54
C GLY A 2 47.43 -1.96 13.49
N PHE A 3 46.99 -1.63 12.30
CA PHE A 3 45.63 -1.14 12.06
C PHE A 3 44.78 -2.29 11.53
N GLY A 4 43.76 -2.69 12.25
CA GLY A 4 42.44 -2.70 11.69
C GLY A 4 41.90 -4.04 11.21
N LEU A 5 42.10 -5.20 11.90
CA LEU A 5 41.27 -6.40 11.69
C LEU A 5 39.90 -6.26 12.37
N ASP A 6 39.81 -5.50 13.45
CA ASP A 6 38.57 -5.35 14.23
C ASP A 6 37.56 -4.39 13.58
N GLU A 7 38.02 -3.33 12.87
CA GLU A 7 37.12 -2.41 12.15
C GLU A 7 36.52 -3.07 10.91
N TRP A 8 37.26 -3.94 10.22
CA TRP A 8 36.76 -4.69 9.06
C TRP A 8 35.72 -5.75 9.49
N CYS A 9 35.97 -6.42 10.61
CA CYS A 9 35.03 -7.41 11.15
C CYS A 9 33.74 -6.75 11.62
N GLY A 10 33.80 -5.58 12.29
CA GLY A 10 32.63 -4.79 12.71
C GLY A 10 31.80 -4.27 11.54
N ALA A 11 32.43 -3.75 10.51
CA ALA A 11 31.75 -3.27 9.29
C ALA A 11 31.10 -4.42 8.50
N MET A 12 31.71 -5.58 8.48
CA MET A 12 31.18 -6.77 7.81
C MET A 12 30.03 -7.41 8.61
N ILE A 13 30.07 -7.38 9.94
CA ILE A 13 28.99 -7.85 10.82
C ILE A 13 27.81 -6.90 10.77
N LEU A 14 28.02 -5.57 10.75
CA LEU A 14 26.96 -4.58 10.61
C LEU A 14 26.27 -4.64 9.23
N ARG A 15 27.02 -4.91 8.16
CA ARG A 15 26.45 -5.15 6.82
C ARG A 15 25.56 -6.40 6.77
N SER A 16 25.83 -7.41 7.59
CA SER A 16 25.02 -8.63 7.64
C SER A 16 23.66 -8.47 8.33
N MET A 17 23.36 -7.31 8.93
CA MET A 17 22.12 -7.03 9.66
C MET A 17 21.19 -6.03 8.97
N SER A 18 21.62 -5.31 7.93
CA SER A 18 20.83 -4.31 7.22
C SER A 18 20.33 -4.85 5.89
N PHE A 19 19.05 -4.60 5.58
CA PHE A 19 18.43 -4.96 4.29
C PHE A 19 18.11 -3.71 3.50
N TYR A 20 18.45 -3.73 2.22
CA TYR A 20 18.34 -2.57 1.33
C TYR A 20 17.24 -2.76 0.30
N SER A 21 16.45 -1.71 0.07
CA SER A 21 15.36 -1.74 -0.90
C SER A 21 15.44 -0.59 -1.91
N LEU A 22 15.02 -0.89 -3.13
CA LEU A 22 14.74 0.08 -4.19
C LEU A 22 13.22 0.12 -4.43
N GLU A 23 12.62 1.29 -4.26
CA GLU A 23 11.20 1.50 -4.49
C GLU A 23 10.95 2.05 -5.90
N LEU A 24 10.08 1.40 -6.67
CA LEU A 24 9.65 1.84 -8.00
C LEU A 24 8.24 2.42 -7.93
N CYS A 25 8.00 3.56 -8.58
CA CYS A 25 6.72 4.27 -8.55
C CYS A 25 6.28 4.56 -7.10
N ALA A 26 7.17 5.18 -6.32
CA ALA A 26 7.04 5.34 -4.87
C ALA A 26 5.78 6.12 -4.44
N GLY A 27 5.19 6.92 -5.32
CA GLY A 27 3.96 7.67 -5.04
C GLY A 27 4.12 8.61 -3.85
N GLY A 28 3.09 8.66 -3.00
CA GLY A 28 3.13 9.41 -1.73
C GLY A 28 3.89 8.73 -0.60
N GLY A 29 4.62 7.63 -0.87
CA GLY A 29 5.51 6.97 0.07
C GLY A 29 4.88 5.91 0.97
N GLY A 30 3.63 5.51 0.73
CA GLY A 30 2.96 4.56 1.64
C GLY A 30 3.64 3.20 1.73
N GLN A 31 4.04 2.62 0.59
CA GLN A 31 4.78 1.36 0.56
C GLN A 31 6.16 1.53 1.17
N ALA A 32 6.90 2.55 0.75
CA ALA A 32 8.24 2.83 1.24
C ALA A 32 8.25 3.03 2.77
N LEU A 33 7.33 3.83 3.33
CA LEU A 33 7.18 4.01 4.77
C LEU A 33 6.92 2.69 5.51
N GLY A 34 6.07 1.84 4.94
CA GLY A 34 5.81 0.51 5.52
C GLY A 34 7.05 -0.38 5.50
N LEU A 35 7.82 -0.38 4.42
CA LEU A 35 9.07 -1.15 4.30
C LEU A 35 10.17 -0.61 5.21
N GLU A 36 10.31 0.73 5.35
CA GLU A 36 11.18 1.35 6.36
C GLU A 36 10.80 0.85 7.76
N GLY A 37 9.49 0.86 8.09
CA GLY A 37 8.97 0.35 9.36
C GLY A 37 9.10 -1.17 9.55
N ALA A 38 9.37 -1.92 8.49
CA ALA A 38 9.71 -3.34 8.54
C ALA A 38 11.21 -3.57 8.82
N GLY A 39 12.07 -2.59 8.55
CA GLY A 39 13.52 -2.65 8.74
C GLY A 39 14.33 -2.63 7.45
N PHE A 40 13.75 -2.20 6.33
CA PHE A 40 14.48 -1.94 5.09
C PHE A 40 15.05 -0.50 5.08
N HIS A 41 16.23 -0.34 4.50
CA HIS A 41 16.84 0.94 4.18
C HIS A 41 16.70 1.22 2.69
N HIS A 42 16.08 2.34 2.32
CA HIS A 42 15.90 2.67 0.91
C HIS A 42 17.21 3.20 0.29
N VAL A 43 17.73 2.50 -0.71
CA VAL A 43 18.85 2.97 -1.54
C VAL A 43 18.37 3.93 -2.63
N GLY A 44 17.08 3.88 -2.98
CA GLY A 44 16.44 4.77 -3.92
C GLY A 44 14.93 4.64 -3.87
N ALA A 45 14.24 5.76 -4.14
CA ALA A 45 12.81 5.84 -4.36
C ALA A 45 12.55 6.56 -5.69
N VAL A 46 12.19 5.80 -6.72
CA VAL A 46 11.94 6.31 -8.07
C VAL A 46 10.49 6.75 -8.19
N GLU A 47 10.28 8.02 -8.52
CA GLU A 47 8.95 8.62 -8.72
C GLU A 47 9.03 9.70 -9.79
N TYR A 48 8.06 9.76 -10.69
CA TYR A 48 8.10 10.73 -11.79
C TYR A 48 7.36 12.04 -11.50
N GLU A 49 6.37 12.03 -10.58
CA GLU A 49 5.57 13.20 -10.25
C GLU A 49 6.33 14.16 -9.32
N PRO A 50 6.63 15.40 -9.74
CA PRO A 50 7.42 16.33 -8.93
C PRO A 50 6.85 16.55 -7.52
N GLN A 51 5.52 16.67 -7.40
CA GLN A 51 4.87 16.87 -6.11
C GLN A 51 5.00 15.66 -5.18
N PHE A 52 5.00 14.45 -5.73
CA PHE A 52 5.17 13.24 -4.94
C PHE A 52 6.62 13.12 -4.47
N CYS A 53 7.58 13.44 -5.35
CA CYS A 53 8.99 13.55 -4.97
C CYS A 53 9.20 14.58 -3.84
N THR A 54 8.51 15.73 -3.90
CA THR A 54 8.55 16.73 -2.83
C THR A 54 8.00 16.17 -1.52
N THR A 55 6.91 15.42 -1.56
CA THR A 55 6.36 14.73 -0.37
C THR A 55 7.38 13.79 0.25
N LEU A 56 8.04 12.96 -0.55
CA LEU A 56 9.05 12.01 -0.06
C LEU A 56 10.22 12.74 0.60
N ARG A 57 10.79 13.76 -0.06
CA ARG A 57 11.93 14.53 0.46
C ARG A 57 11.57 15.31 1.74
N LEU A 58 10.34 15.83 1.83
CA LEU A 58 9.86 16.55 3.00
C LEU A 58 9.80 15.65 4.24
N ASN A 59 9.33 14.43 4.08
CA ASN A 59 9.15 13.51 5.20
C ASN A 59 10.39 12.69 5.51
N ARG A 60 11.24 12.44 4.51
CA ARG A 60 12.46 11.64 4.63
C ARG A 60 13.60 12.28 3.82
N PRO A 61 14.21 13.35 4.34
CA PRO A 61 15.32 14.04 3.67
C PRO A 61 16.51 13.12 3.36
N GLN A 62 16.66 12.04 4.13
CA GLN A 62 17.71 11.03 3.96
C GLN A 62 17.44 10.03 2.83
N TRP A 63 16.22 9.94 2.31
CA TRP A 63 15.93 9.04 1.20
C TRP A 63 16.48 9.60 -0.11
N ASN A 64 17.12 8.74 -0.89
CA ASN A 64 17.54 9.07 -2.25
C ASN A 64 16.33 9.07 -3.19
N VAL A 65 15.63 10.22 -3.28
CA VAL A 65 14.43 10.37 -4.14
C VAL A 65 14.86 10.74 -5.55
N ILE A 66 14.66 9.82 -6.48
CA ILE A 66 15.02 9.91 -7.89
C ILE A 66 13.77 10.33 -8.67
N GLN A 67 13.75 11.60 -9.10
CA GLN A 67 12.64 12.11 -9.90
C GLN A 67 12.81 11.73 -11.37
N GLN A 68 12.26 10.58 -11.74
CA GLN A 68 12.39 10.03 -13.08
C GLN A 68 11.23 9.09 -13.43
N ASP A 69 10.89 9.00 -14.72
CA ASP A 69 10.02 7.93 -15.19
C ASP A 69 10.77 6.58 -15.13
N ILE A 70 10.10 5.54 -14.65
CA ILE A 70 10.76 4.24 -14.51
C ILE A 70 11.18 3.64 -15.86
N ARG A 71 10.59 4.08 -16.97
CA ARG A 71 10.96 3.67 -18.34
C ARG A 71 12.35 4.15 -18.73
N ASP A 72 12.74 5.31 -18.21
CA ASP A 72 14.03 5.94 -18.47
C ASP A 72 15.08 5.58 -17.40
N PHE A 73 14.61 4.96 -16.30
CA PHE A 73 15.47 4.65 -15.16
C PHE A 73 16.52 3.57 -15.50
N GLN A 74 17.78 3.90 -15.30
CA GLN A 74 18.92 3.00 -15.50
C GLN A 74 19.51 2.60 -14.14
N PRO A 75 19.40 1.33 -13.73
CA PRO A 75 19.83 0.88 -12.41
C PRO A 75 21.35 0.55 -12.33
N ASN A 76 22.21 1.34 -12.99
CA ASN A 76 23.62 0.95 -13.19
C ASN A 76 24.50 1.12 -11.95
N ASN A 77 24.04 1.87 -10.92
CA ASN A 77 24.87 2.25 -9.76
C ASN A 77 24.24 1.88 -8.42
N PHE A 78 23.29 0.98 -8.42
CA PHE A 78 22.73 0.45 -7.18
C PHE A 78 23.54 -0.78 -6.79
N GLY A 79 24.24 -0.70 -5.64
CA GLY A 79 24.92 -1.83 -5.04
C GLY A 79 23.99 -2.97 -4.66
N ASP A 80 24.31 -3.68 -3.62
CA ASP A 80 23.49 -4.81 -3.17
C ASP A 80 22.06 -4.34 -2.76
N VAL A 81 21.07 -4.62 -3.61
CA VAL A 81 19.65 -4.42 -3.34
C VAL A 81 19.04 -5.74 -2.96
N ASP A 82 18.53 -5.83 -1.73
CA ASP A 82 17.85 -7.06 -1.27
C ASP A 82 16.42 -7.14 -1.79
N LEU A 83 15.72 -6.00 -1.87
CA LEU A 83 14.33 -5.93 -2.28
C LEU A 83 14.10 -4.86 -3.35
N ILE A 84 13.50 -5.23 -4.48
CA ILE A 84 12.79 -4.27 -5.34
C ILE A 84 11.32 -4.33 -4.98
N ALA A 85 10.75 -3.17 -4.62
CA ALA A 85 9.33 -3.04 -4.34
C ALA A 85 8.69 -1.97 -5.24
N GLY A 86 7.37 -2.02 -5.44
CA GLY A 86 6.69 -0.98 -6.18
C GLY A 86 5.19 -1.20 -6.39
N GLY A 87 4.43 -0.11 -6.33
CA GLY A 87 3.05 -0.04 -6.78
C GLY A 87 2.99 0.31 -8.27
N VAL A 88 3.48 -0.58 -9.13
CA VAL A 88 3.63 -0.29 -10.55
C VAL A 88 2.28 -0.19 -11.26
N PRO A 89 2.01 0.90 -12.01
CA PRO A 89 0.78 1.02 -12.77
C PRO A 89 0.58 -0.16 -13.72
N CYS A 90 -0.64 -0.64 -13.79
CA CYS A 90 -1.07 -1.58 -14.82
C CYS A 90 -2.19 -0.96 -15.67
N PRO A 91 -2.45 -1.44 -16.88
CA PRO A 91 -3.49 -0.92 -17.73
C PRO A 91 -4.82 -0.85 -16.98
N PRO A 92 -5.65 0.19 -17.22
CA PRO A 92 -6.99 0.20 -16.65
C PRO A 92 -7.76 -0.97 -17.28
N PHE A 93 -7.97 -1.99 -16.50
CA PHE A 93 -8.82 -3.13 -16.82
C PHE A 93 -10.30 -2.72 -16.76
N SER A 94 -10.62 -1.50 -17.23
CA SER A 94 -11.98 -1.02 -17.35
C SER A 94 -12.65 -1.71 -18.54
N ILE A 95 -13.86 -2.16 -18.32
CA ILE A 95 -14.76 -2.82 -19.28
C ILE A 95 -14.99 -1.97 -20.55
N ALA A 96 -14.62 -0.70 -20.56
CA ALA A 96 -14.85 0.29 -21.61
C ALA A 96 -13.63 0.60 -22.51
N GLY A 97 -12.45 0.02 -22.28
CA GLY A 97 -11.25 0.26 -23.09
C GLY A 97 -10.94 -0.89 -24.04
N LYS A 98 -10.42 -0.59 -25.23
CA LYS A 98 -9.85 -1.59 -26.14
C LYS A 98 -8.87 -2.45 -25.33
N GLN A 99 -9.08 -3.77 -25.33
CA GLN A 99 -8.21 -4.76 -24.65
C GLN A 99 -6.86 -4.80 -25.39
N LEU A 100 -5.95 -3.90 -25.07
CA LEU A 100 -4.62 -3.83 -25.68
C LEU A 100 -3.60 -4.78 -25.04
N GLY A 101 -3.99 -5.55 -24.01
CA GLY A 101 -3.11 -6.58 -23.43
C GLY A 101 -1.73 -6.03 -23.00
N SER A 102 -0.68 -6.75 -23.38
CA SER A 102 0.73 -6.43 -23.10
C SER A 102 1.27 -5.18 -23.81
N ASP A 103 0.53 -4.59 -24.73
CA ASP A 103 0.97 -3.47 -25.57
C ASP A 103 0.43 -2.11 -25.09
N ASP A 104 -0.18 -2.05 -23.88
CA ASP A 104 -0.62 -0.78 -23.30
C ASP A 104 0.58 -0.04 -22.69
N GLU A 105 0.89 1.15 -23.20
CA GLU A 105 1.99 2.01 -22.71
C GLU A 105 1.91 2.35 -21.22
N ARG A 106 0.76 2.10 -20.59
CA ARG A 106 0.55 2.30 -19.15
C ARG A 106 0.93 1.09 -18.31
N ASP A 107 1.23 -0.04 -18.95
CA ASP A 107 1.70 -1.25 -18.26
C ASP A 107 3.19 -1.11 -17.91
N MET A 108 3.45 -0.91 -16.62
CA MET A 108 4.82 -0.77 -16.11
C MET A 108 5.40 -2.09 -15.57
N PHE A 109 4.65 -3.19 -15.57
CA PHE A 109 5.19 -4.48 -15.16
C PHE A 109 6.36 -4.97 -16.03
N PRO A 110 6.30 -4.87 -17.39
CA PRO A 110 7.44 -5.22 -18.24
C PRO A 110 8.70 -4.40 -17.91
N THR A 111 8.53 -3.09 -17.66
CA THR A 111 9.63 -2.21 -17.25
C THR A 111 10.19 -2.61 -15.90
N ALA A 112 9.35 -2.87 -14.90
CA ALA A 112 9.78 -3.34 -13.60
C ALA A 112 10.54 -4.66 -13.70
N LEU A 113 10.07 -5.63 -14.49
CA LEU A 113 10.77 -6.90 -14.73
C LEU A 113 12.12 -6.71 -15.41
N ASN A 114 12.26 -5.75 -16.32
CA ASN A 114 13.56 -5.41 -16.92
C ASN A 114 14.53 -4.85 -15.86
N ILE A 115 14.08 -3.96 -14.98
CA ILE A 115 14.89 -3.45 -13.87
C ILE A 115 15.31 -4.60 -12.94
N ILE A 116 14.36 -5.48 -12.56
CA ILE A 116 14.61 -6.67 -11.73
C ILE A 116 15.64 -7.59 -12.39
N SER A 117 15.58 -7.77 -13.70
CA SER A 117 16.52 -8.62 -14.44
C SER A 117 17.97 -8.09 -14.41
N LYS A 118 18.13 -6.77 -14.32
CA LYS A 118 19.45 -6.10 -14.26
C LYS A 118 20.03 -6.11 -12.84
N ILE A 119 19.21 -5.76 -11.84
CA ILE A 119 19.65 -5.66 -10.43
C ILE A 119 19.75 -7.05 -9.77
N ARG A 120 18.82 -7.95 -10.11
CA ARG A 120 18.79 -9.30 -9.52
C ARG A 120 18.67 -9.33 -7.99
N PRO A 121 17.73 -8.60 -7.37
CA PRO A 121 17.59 -8.57 -5.91
C PRO A 121 17.30 -9.96 -5.32
N ARG A 122 17.38 -10.12 -4.00
CA ARG A 122 16.96 -11.37 -3.30
C ARG A 122 15.44 -11.54 -3.36
N ALA A 123 14.69 -10.44 -3.26
CA ALA A 123 13.23 -10.43 -3.29
C ALA A 123 12.65 -9.33 -4.20
N VAL A 124 11.41 -9.56 -4.60
CA VAL A 124 10.56 -8.61 -5.33
C VAL A 124 9.20 -8.55 -4.64
N MET A 125 8.64 -7.34 -4.47
CA MET A 125 7.29 -7.11 -3.95
C MET A 125 6.57 -6.12 -4.86
N LEU A 126 5.59 -6.58 -5.64
CA LEU A 126 4.81 -5.71 -6.52
C LEU A 126 3.35 -5.66 -6.06
N GLU A 127 2.85 -4.43 -5.90
CA GLU A 127 1.47 -4.18 -5.49
C GLU A 127 0.62 -3.73 -6.67
N ASN A 128 -0.66 -4.08 -6.61
CA ASN A 128 -1.66 -3.58 -7.56
C ASN A 128 -3.08 -3.65 -6.97
N VAL A 129 -4.05 -3.15 -7.73
CA VAL A 129 -5.46 -3.24 -7.37
C VAL A 129 -5.96 -4.69 -7.42
N GLN A 130 -6.96 -5.01 -6.59
CA GLN A 130 -7.56 -6.37 -6.52
C GLN A 130 -8.02 -6.89 -7.90
N GLY A 131 -8.38 -6.00 -8.83
CA GLY A 131 -8.83 -6.38 -10.17
C GLY A 131 -7.87 -7.34 -10.88
N LEU A 132 -6.57 -7.21 -10.65
CA LEU A 132 -5.54 -8.08 -11.21
C LEU A 132 -5.68 -9.55 -10.77
N ALA A 133 -6.32 -9.84 -9.64
CA ALA A 133 -6.62 -11.20 -9.19
C ALA A 133 -7.78 -11.86 -9.94
N GLY A 134 -8.53 -11.12 -10.76
CA GLY A 134 -9.68 -11.61 -11.49
C GLY A 134 -9.34 -12.69 -12.53
N ALA A 135 -10.30 -13.57 -12.83
CA ALA A 135 -10.10 -14.70 -13.76
C ALA A 135 -9.63 -14.27 -15.16
N LYS A 136 -10.14 -13.12 -15.66
CA LYS A 136 -9.77 -12.57 -16.98
C LYS A 136 -8.28 -12.19 -17.12
N PHE A 137 -7.55 -12.07 -16.00
CA PHE A 137 -6.11 -11.74 -15.98
C PHE A 137 -5.25 -12.94 -15.63
N LYS A 138 -5.80 -14.15 -15.70
CA LYS A 138 -5.06 -15.37 -15.40
C LYS A 138 -3.81 -15.49 -16.27
N ASP A 139 -3.97 -15.38 -17.59
CA ASP A 139 -2.86 -15.54 -18.54
C ASP A 139 -1.79 -14.47 -18.36
N TYR A 140 -2.20 -13.23 -18.06
CA TYR A 140 -1.27 -12.14 -17.74
C TYR A 140 -0.46 -12.44 -16.46
N ARG A 141 -1.13 -12.88 -15.38
CA ARG A 141 -0.43 -13.28 -14.15
C ARG A 141 0.50 -14.47 -14.37
N ASP A 142 0.05 -15.46 -15.12
CA ASP A 142 0.85 -16.65 -15.44
C ASP A 142 2.11 -16.26 -16.22
N ASP A 143 2.03 -15.30 -17.16
CA ASP A 143 3.20 -14.76 -17.86
C ASP A 143 4.15 -14.02 -16.90
N LEU A 144 3.64 -13.19 -15.97
CA LEU A 144 4.47 -12.53 -14.96
C LEU A 144 5.22 -13.55 -14.10
N LEU A 145 4.53 -14.58 -13.59
CA LEU A 145 5.14 -15.63 -12.79
C LEU A 145 6.19 -16.40 -13.59
N LYS A 146 5.91 -16.73 -14.85
CA LYS A 146 6.84 -17.40 -15.76
C LYS A 146 8.10 -16.58 -16.04
N ARG A 147 7.95 -15.25 -16.22
CA ARG A 147 9.10 -14.35 -16.40
C ARG A 147 9.97 -14.27 -15.14
N LEU A 148 9.35 -14.17 -13.96
CA LEU A 148 10.08 -14.21 -12.69
C LEU A 148 10.79 -15.56 -12.47
N SER A 149 10.14 -16.67 -12.80
CA SER A 149 10.75 -18.00 -12.75
C SER A 149 11.98 -18.12 -13.66
N LYS A 150 11.92 -17.59 -14.90
CA LYS A 150 13.09 -17.54 -15.81
C LYS A 150 14.25 -16.71 -15.23
N LEU A 151 13.96 -15.74 -14.35
CA LEU A 151 14.97 -14.95 -13.63
C LEU A 151 15.48 -15.65 -12.36
N GLY A 152 15.00 -16.87 -12.06
CA GLY A 152 15.41 -17.66 -10.90
C GLY A 152 14.69 -17.29 -9.61
N TYR A 153 13.45 -16.78 -9.71
CA TYR A 153 12.59 -16.54 -8.56
C TYR A 153 11.47 -17.57 -8.49
N GLU A 154 11.11 -17.94 -7.28
CA GLU A 154 9.80 -18.52 -6.96
C GLU A 154 8.88 -17.38 -6.55
N ALA A 155 7.65 -17.37 -7.08
CA ALA A 155 6.74 -16.24 -6.89
C ALA A 155 5.33 -16.72 -6.56
N GLU A 156 4.73 -16.02 -5.59
CA GLU A 156 3.35 -16.19 -5.18
C GLU A 156 2.63 -14.84 -5.17
N TRP A 157 1.31 -14.87 -5.18
CA TRP A 157 0.51 -13.68 -4.99
C TRP A 157 -0.69 -13.93 -4.08
N ARG A 158 -1.10 -12.90 -3.37
CA ARG A 158 -2.35 -12.91 -2.57
C ARG A 158 -3.07 -11.58 -2.68
N VAL A 159 -4.36 -11.61 -2.38
CA VAL A 159 -5.14 -10.40 -2.10
C VAL A 159 -5.21 -10.25 -0.60
N LEU A 160 -4.60 -9.19 -0.07
CA LEU A 160 -4.65 -8.85 1.35
C LEU A 160 -5.65 -7.71 1.56
N GLN A 161 -6.44 -7.81 2.63
CA GLN A 161 -7.40 -6.78 3.02
C GLN A 161 -6.73 -5.85 4.05
N ALA A 162 -6.71 -4.55 3.79
CA ALA A 162 -6.03 -3.59 4.66
C ALA A 162 -6.61 -3.57 6.09
N SER A 163 -7.91 -3.80 6.24
CA SER A 163 -8.54 -3.88 7.56
C SER A 163 -7.98 -4.99 8.45
N ASP A 164 -7.47 -6.06 7.87
CA ASP A 164 -6.87 -7.16 8.64
C ASP A 164 -5.56 -6.73 9.33
N PHE A 165 -4.99 -5.61 8.90
CA PHE A 165 -3.73 -5.04 9.38
C PHE A 165 -3.90 -3.72 10.15
N GLY A 166 -5.08 -3.49 10.73
CA GLY A 166 -5.36 -2.32 11.57
C GLY A 166 -5.67 -1.04 10.80
N VAL A 167 -5.95 -1.12 9.50
CA VAL A 167 -6.34 0.02 8.66
C VAL A 167 -7.87 0.12 8.63
N PRO A 168 -8.52 1.20 9.08
CA PRO A 168 -9.97 1.31 9.18
C PRO A 168 -10.66 1.47 7.82
N GLN A 169 -10.25 0.64 6.84
CA GLN A 169 -10.68 0.75 5.45
C GLN A 169 -10.78 -0.62 4.77
N LEU A 170 -11.90 -0.90 4.12
CA LEU A 170 -12.08 -2.05 3.25
C LEU A 170 -11.32 -1.83 1.94
N ARG A 171 -10.03 -2.11 1.95
CA ARG A 171 -9.10 -1.87 0.84
C ARG A 171 -8.33 -3.14 0.47
N PRO A 172 -8.90 -4.00 -0.39
CA PRO A 172 -8.17 -5.17 -0.89
C PRO A 172 -7.08 -4.76 -1.89
N ARG A 173 -5.91 -5.40 -1.77
CA ARG A 173 -4.77 -5.19 -2.66
C ARG A 173 -4.18 -6.52 -3.12
N PHE A 174 -3.92 -6.61 -4.42
CA PHE A 174 -3.13 -7.68 -4.99
C PHE A 174 -1.66 -7.43 -4.66
N ILE A 175 -0.99 -8.42 -4.12
CA ILE A 175 0.43 -8.35 -3.79
C ILE A 175 1.10 -9.58 -4.36
N LEU A 176 2.12 -9.38 -5.17
CA LEU A 176 3.01 -10.42 -5.67
C LEU A 176 4.31 -10.33 -4.88
N VAL A 177 4.75 -11.45 -4.33
CA VAL A 177 6.05 -11.61 -3.69
C VAL A 177 6.81 -12.68 -4.44
N ALA A 178 8.07 -12.39 -4.77
CA ALA A 178 8.98 -13.33 -5.40
C ALA A 178 10.32 -13.31 -4.68
N LEU A 179 10.86 -14.46 -4.32
CA LEU A 179 12.16 -14.61 -3.66
C LEU A 179 13.00 -15.65 -4.40
N ARG A 180 14.32 -15.67 -4.12
CA ARG A 180 15.16 -16.78 -4.51
C ARG A 180 14.67 -18.05 -3.81
N ALA A 181 14.84 -19.22 -4.43
CA ALA A 181 14.34 -20.48 -3.91
C ALA A 181 14.73 -20.72 -2.45
N ASP A 182 16.00 -20.47 -2.10
CA ASP A 182 16.52 -20.64 -0.73
C ASP A 182 15.85 -19.73 0.30
N ASP A 183 15.35 -18.57 -0.11
CA ASP A 183 14.61 -17.64 0.75
C ASP A 183 13.11 -17.94 0.71
N MET A 184 12.56 -18.34 -0.45
CA MET A 184 11.12 -18.60 -0.63
C MET A 184 10.63 -19.75 0.24
N MET A 185 11.43 -20.78 0.42
CA MET A 185 11.08 -21.92 1.32
C MET A 185 10.85 -21.50 2.78
N HIS A 186 11.28 -20.30 3.17
CA HIS A 186 11.11 -19.71 4.51
C HIS A 186 10.09 -18.57 4.53
N PHE A 187 9.53 -18.21 3.38
CA PHE A 187 8.55 -17.15 3.31
C PHE A 187 7.16 -17.64 3.71
N MET A 188 6.51 -16.89 4.58
CA MET A 188 5.10 -17.10 4.92
C MET A 188 4.35 -15.79 4.81
N TRP A 189 3.18 -15.82 4.22
CA TRP A 189 2.33 -14.63 4.15
C TRP A 189 1.96 -14.12 5.54
N PRO A 190 1.90 -12.79 5.74
CA PRO A 190 1.44 -12.25 7.00
C PRO A 190 -0.03 -12.62 7.23
N VAL A 191 -0.34 -12.96 8.48
CA VAL A 191 -1.71 -13.12 8.96
C VAL A 191 -2.09 -11.82 9.66
N GLY A 192 -3.20 -11.25 9.26
CA GLY A 192 -3.74 -10.05 9.91
C GLY A 192 -4.33 -10.38 11.26
N ALA A 193 -4.36 -9.41 12.17
CA ALA A 193 -4.99 -9.57 13.48
C ALA A 193 -6.53 -9.66 13.40
N GLY A 194 -7.11 -9.39 12.23
CA GLY A 194 -8.56 -9.41 12.02
C GLY A 194 -9.33 -8.30 12.76
N ILE A 195 -8.62 -7.45 13.49
CA ILE A 195 -9.18 -6.34 14.27
C ILE A 195 -8.66 -5.04 13.68
N SER A 196 -9.58 -4.18 13.26
CA SER A 196 -9.29 -2.82 12.81
C SER A 196 -10.10 -1.85 13.64
N PRO A 197 -9.57 -0.68 13.99
CA PRO A 197 -10.37 0.38 14.57
C PRO A 197 -11.44 0.81 13.57
N THR A 198 -12.52 1.37 14.06
CA THR A 198 -13.57 1.99 13.24
C THR A 198 -13.12 3.37 12.75
N VAL A 199 -13.86 3.93 11.80
CA VAL A 199 -13.61 5.30 11.32
C VAL A 199 -13.81 6.30 12.48
N GLY A 200 -14.84 6.09 13.29
CA GLY A 200 -15.14 6.93 14.46
C GLY A 200 -14.02 6.92 15.47
N GLU A 201 -13.57 5.73 15.91
CA GLU A 201 -12.43 5.59 16.83
C GLU A 201 -11.14 6.22 16.28
N THR A 202 -10.90 6.06 14.97
CA THR A 202 -9.69 6.57 14.32
C THR A 202 -9.65 8.08 14.24
N LEU A 203 -10.79 8.73 14.09
CA LEU A 203 -10.87 10.15 13.76
C LEU A 203 -11.51 11.03 14.85
N LEU A 204 -11.89 10.46 16.00
CA LEU A 204 -12.58 11.20 17.07
C LEU A 204 -11.86 12.51 17.43
N ASP A 205 -10.58 12.43 17.72
CA ASP A 205 -9.74 13.57 18.08
C ASP A 205 -9.60 14.60 16.95
N LEU A 206 -9.39 14.14 15.71
CA LEU A 206 -9.27 15.03 14.56
C LEU A 206 -10.61 15.68 14.19
N MET A 207 -11.71 14.95 14.33
CA MET A 207 -13.04 15.49 14.03
C MET A 207 -13.47 16.55 15.06
N GLY A 208 -13.08 16.37 16.32
CA GLY A 208 -13.35 17.31 17.41
C GLY A 208 -12.32 18.42 17.60
N ALA A 209 -11.28 18.47 16.76
CA ALA A 209 -10.11 19.37 16.97
C ALA A 209 -10.47 20.87 17.07
N ASN A 210 -11.56 21.29 16.43
CA ASN A 210 -12.03 22.69 16.46
C ASN A 210 -13.30 22.88 17.35
N GLY A 211 -13.58 21.91 18.24
CA GLY A 211 -14.64 22.04 19.24
C GLY A 211 -16.05 21.77 18.74
N TRP A 212 -16.20 21.01 17.63
CA TRP A 212 -17.53 20.62 17.14
C TRP A 212 -18.27 19.76 18.16
N LEU A 213 -19.45 20.21 18.59
CA LEU A 213 -20.24 19.56 19.64
C LEU A 213 -20.83 18.19 19.19
N GLY A 214 -21.03 17.98 17.88
CA GLY A 214 -21.54 16.72 17.31
C GLY A 214 -20.51 15.62 17.16
N THR A 215 -19.29 15.78 17.67
CA THR A 215 -18.17 14.88 17.44
C THR A 215 -18.39 13.47 17.98
N GLU A 216 -18.91 13.34 19.20
CA GLU A 216 -19.13 12.03 19.84
C GLU A 216 -20.27 11.27 19.15
N ASP A 217 -21.41 11.92 18.90
CA ASP A 217 -22.53 11.33 18.17
C ASP A 217 -22.13 10.91 16.75
N TRP A 218 -21.27 11.72 16.11
CA TRP A 218 -20.70 11.35 14.81
C TRP A 218 -19.82 10.11 14.92
N ALA A 219 -18.95 10.01 15.92
CA ALA A 219 -18.06 8.88 16.10
C ALA A 219 -18.83 7.57 16.35
N GLU A 220 -19.91 7.62 17.15
CA GLU A 220 -20.82 6.49 17.35
C GLU A 220 -21.49 6.05 16.03
N ARG A 221 -21.91 7.00 15.19
CA ARG A 221 -22.44 6.71 13.86
C ARG A 221 -21.39 6.13 12.92
N ALA A 222 -20.14 6.62 13.00
CA ALA A 222 -19.00 6.17 12.21
C ALA A 222 -18.36 4.88 12.76
N ASN A 223 -19.03 4.16 13.66
CA ASN A 223 -18.54 2.94 14.33
C ASN A 223 -18.50 1.72 13.38
N ARG A 224 -17.85 1.85 12.24
CA ARG A 224 -17.60 0.79 11.24
C ARG A 224 -16.32 1.09 10.45
N ILE A 225 -15.82 0.07 9.75
CA ILE A 225 -14.71 0.20 8.79
C ILE A 225 -15.22 0.95 7.55
N GLY A 226 -14.45 1.93 7.09
CA GLY A 226 -14.78 2.75 5.93
C GLY A 226 -14.62 2.02 4.59
N PRO A 227 -15.31 2.47 3.53
CA PRO A 227 -15.06 1.97 2.18
C PRO A 227 -13.71 2.45 1.64
N THR A 228 -13.23 1.82 0.55
CA THR A 228 -11.96 2.20 -0.11
C THR A 228 -11.93 3.68 -0.49
N LEU A 229 -10.90 4.39 -0.05
CA LEU A 229 -10.53 5.72 -0.53
C LEU A 229 -9.93 5.61 -1.94
N VAL A 230 -10.36 6.45 -2.87
CA VAL A 230 -9.93 6.41 -4.27
C VAL A 230 -9.34 7.75 -4.67
N GLY A 231 -8.04 7.82 -4.90
CA GLY A 231 -7.31 9.05 -5.21
C GLY A 231 -7.56 9.63 -6.59
N GLY A 232 -8.17 8.87 -7.50
CA GLY A 232 -8.40 9.29 -8.87
C GLY A 232 -7.11 9.44 -9.70
N SER A 233 -7.22 10.11 -10.85
CA SER A 233 -6.11 10.42 -11.74
C SER A 233 -6.07 11.92 -12.07
N LYS A 234 -5.03 12.38 -12.78
CA LYS A 234 -4.98 13.77 -13.28
C LYS A 234 -6.14 14.11 -14.23
N LYS A 235 -6.66 13.11 -14.97
CA LYS A 235 -7.74 13.29 -15.95
C LYS A 235 -9.13 13.10 -15.34
N HIS A 236 -9.25 12.30 -14.27
CA HIS A 236 -10.54 11.92 -13.70
C HIS A 236 -10.46 11.92 -12.18
N GLY A 237 -11.45 12.51 -11.54
CA GLY A 237 -11.60 12.61 -10.10
C GLY A 237 -11.19 13.96 -9.54
N GLY A 238 -11.97 14.44 -8.59
CA GLY A 238 -11.67 15.58 -7.72
C GLY A 238 -11.22 15.07 -6.33
N PRO A 239 -11.19 15.95 -5.33
CA PRO A 239 -10.95 15.55 -3.95
C PRO A 239 -12.23 14.98 -3.31
N ASP A 240 -12.93 14.08 -4.00
CA ASP A 240 -14.09 13.37 -3.48
C ASP A 240 -13.73 11.93 -3.06
N LEU A 241 -14.54 11.33 -2.20
CA LEU A 241 -14.23 10.02 -1.61
C LEU A 241 -14.55 8.82 -2.53
N GLY A 242 -14.61 9.04 -3.84
CA GLY A 242 -14.72 8.00 -4.84
C GLY A 242 -16.08 7.93 -5.55
N PRO A 243 -16.42 6.79 -6.18
CA PRO A 243 -17.64 6.65 -6.98
C PRO A 243 -18.91 6.72 -6.12
N THR A 244 -20.06 6.91 -6.75
CA THR A 244 -21.38 7.09 -6.10
C THR A 244 -21.66 6.06 -5.00
N ARG A 245 -21.27 4.78 -5.21
CA ARG A 245 -21.44 3.74 -4.19
C ARG A 245 -20.60 4.03 -2.94
N ALA A 246 -19.34 4.42 -3.11
CA ALA A 246 -18.46 4.75 -1.98
C ALA A 246 -18.98 5.98 -1.23
N LYS A 247 -19.40 7.04 -1.95
CA LYS A 247 -19.98 8.25 -1.36
C LYS A 247 -21.23 7.94 -0.54
N ARG A 248 -22.08 7.01 -0.99
CA ARG A 248 -23.23 6.54 -0.22
C ARG A 248 -22.81 5.84 1.08
N GLN A 249 -21.82 4.96 1.02
CA GLN A 249 -21.30 4.27 2.20
C GLN A 249 -20.64 5.25 3.18
N TRP A 250 -19.93 6.28 2.70
CA TRP A 250 -19.42 7.36 3.54
C TRP A 250 -20.54 8.15 4.20
N ARG A 251 -21.64 8.40 3.49
CA ARG A 251 -22.83 9.07 4.05
C ARG A 251 -23.47 8.26 5.19
N GLU A 252 -23.49 6.93 5.08
CA GLU A 252 -23.95 6.04 6.15
C GLU A 252 -23.08 6.17 7.41
N LEU A 253 -21.78 6.46 7.26
CA LEU A 253 -20.83 6.77 8.33
C LEU A 253 -20.87 8.23 8.79
N GLY A 254 -21.86 9.00 8.38
CA GLY A 254 -21.98 10.40 8.77
C GLY A 254 -20.97 11.33 8.08
N VAL A 255 -20.45 10.99 6.91
CA VAL A 255 -19.47 11.78 6.16
C VAL A 255 -20.03 12.26 4.83
N ASP A 256 -19.89 13.56 4.51
CA ASP A 256 -20.13 14.08 3.17
C ASP A 256 -18.94 13.74 2.25
N GLY A 257 -19.11 12.67 1.45
CA GLY A 257 -18.09 12.19 0.52
C GLY A 257 -17.96 12.99 -0.79
N MET A 258 -18.68 14.11 -0.94
CA MET A 258 -18.66 14.92 -2.18
C MET A 258 -17.41 15.79 -2.32
N GLY A 259 -16.59 15.88 -1.29
CA GLY A 259 -15.34 16.63 -1.30
C GLY A 259 -14.57 16.48 0.00
N LEU A 260 -13.43 17.19 0.10
CA LEU A 260 -12.67 17.31 1.33
C LEU A 260 -12.78 18.72 1.91
N ALA A 261 -12.76 18.81 3.24
CA ALA A 261 -12.61 20.07 3.95
C ALA A 261 -11.12 20.47 4.04
N ASP A 262 -10.87 21.75 4.30
CA ASP A 262 -9.53 22.24 4.63
C ASP A 262 -9.25 22.04 6.12
N GLU A 263 -10.27 22.19 6.97
CA GLU A 263 -10.21 22.07 8.43
C GLU A 263 -11.33 21.17 8.96
N ALA A 264 -11.18 20.69 10.19
CA ALA A 264 -12.20 20.01 10.93
C ALA A 264 -13.41 20.94 11.19
N PRO A 265 -14.62 20.41 11.40
CA PRO A 265 -15.76 21.22 11.78
C PRO A 265 -15.50 21.91 13.12
N ASP A 266 -16.00 23.15 13.25
CA ASP A 266 -15.88 23.95 14.46
C ASP A 266 -17.18 23.99 15.26
N ILE A 267 -17.21 24.76 16.36
CA ILE A 267 -18.37 24.89 17.25
C ILE A 267 -19.63 25.45 16.53
N THR A 268 -19.48 26.09 15.38
CA THR A 268 -20.59 26.66 14.61
C THR A 268 -21.09 25.72 13.51
N PHE A 269 -20.49 24.54 13.37
CA PHE A 269 -20.86 23.59 12.33
C PHE A 269 -22.30 23.11 12.52
N PRO A 270 -23.17 23.23 11.49
CA PRO A 270 -24.60 22.93 11.64
C PRO A 270 -24.85 21.43 11.91
N GLU A 271 -25.71 21.15 12.91
CA GLU A 271 -26.07 19.78 13.29
C GLU A 271 -26.71 18.95 12.16
N ASN A 272 -27.46 19.63 11.26
CA ASN A 272 -28.15 18.98 10.14
C ASN A 272 -27.26 18.71 8.93
N LYS A 273 -25.96 19.04 9.00
CA LYS A 273 -24.98 18.79 7.92
C LYS A 273 -24.01 17.66 8.29
N LEU A 274 -23.54 16.98 7.27
CA LEU A 274 -22.48 15.98 7.42
C LEU A 274 -21.12 16.64 7.23
N PRO A 275 -20.17 16.42 8.15
CA PRO A 275 -18.79 16.91 7.98
C PRO A 275 -18.09 16.22 6.80
N ARG A 276 -17.14 16.94 6.21
CA ARG A 276 -16.19 16.39 5.25
C ARG A 276 -14.88 16.03 5.96
N LEU A 277 -14.23 15.00 5.47
CA LEU A 277 -12.91 14.65 5.94
C LEU A 277 -11.86 15.65 5.42
N THR A 278 -10.83 15.91 6.21
CA THR A 278 -9.65 16.65 5.78
C THR A 278 -8.62 15.71 5.14
N VAL A 279 -7.58 16.25 4.49
CA VAL A 279 -6.45 15.45 3.98
C VAL A 279 -5.78 14.64 5.11
N ARG A 280 -5.64 15.25 6.30
CA ARG A 280 -5.09 14.57 7.48
C ARG A 280 -5.93 13.37 7.89
N MET A 281 -7.24 13.52 7.95
CA MET A 281 -8.18 12.45 8.31
C MET A 281 -8.11 11.29 7.32
N VAL A 282 -8.13 11.56 6.01
CA VAL A 282 -8.01 10.49 5.00
C VAL A 282 -6.64 9.82 5.01
N ALA A 283 -5.57 10.55 5.35
CA ALA A 283 -4.24 10.00 5.51
C ALA A 283 -4.18 9.01 6.70
N ARG A 284 -4.77 9.38 7.84
CA ARG A 284 -4.86 8.50 9.01
C ARG A 284 -5.68 7.24 8.72
N ILE A 285 -6.82 7.37 8.01
CA ILE A 285 -7.60 6.20 7.54
C ILE A 285 -6.75 5.30 6.64
N GLN A 286 -5.84 5.85 5.86
CA GLN A 286 -4.94 5.06 4.97
C GLN A 286 -3.77 4.42 5.74
N GLY A 287 -3.59 4.77 7.02
CA GLY A 287 -2.53 4.24 7.88
C GLY A 287 -1.23 5.03 7.83
N PHE A 288 -1.25 6.28 7.34
CA PHE A 288 -0.12 7.18 7.50
C PHE A 288 -0.08 7.77 8.91
N PRO A 289 1.11 8.00 9.46
CA PRO A 289 1.25 8.70 10.74
C PRO A 289 0.93 10.19 10.56
N ASP A 290 0.58 10.85 11.66
CA ASP A 290 0.08 12.22 11.61
C ASP A 290 1.10 13.26 11.18
N GLU A 291 2.37 13.00 11.44
CA GLU A 291 3.49 13.84 11.02
C GLU A 291 3.79 13.75 9.51
N TRP A 292 3.22 12.76 8.80
CA TRP A 292 3.45 12.63 7.36
C TRP A 292 2.74 13.71 6.57
N GLN A 293 3.50 14.57 5.92
CA GLN A 293 3.01 15.73 5.19
C GLN A 293 2.90 15.41 3.69
N PHE A 294 1.84 15.89 3.05
CA PHE A 294 1.65 15.75 1.61
C PHE A 294 1.81 17.10 0.91
N SER A 295 2.72 17.17 -0.05
CA SER A 295 2.95 18.35 -0.86
C SER A 295 1.81 18.62 -1.84
N GLY A 296 1.58 19.88 -2.14
CA GLY A 296 0.58 20.34 -3.09
C GLY A 296 -0.76 20.74 -2.46
N LYS A 297 -1.66 21.26 -3.32
CA LYS A 297 -3.01 21.63 -2.90
C LYS A 297 -3.85 20.38 -2.57
N LYS A 298 -4.96 20.56 -1.88
CA LYS A 298 -5.88 19.52 -1.39
C LYS A 298 -6.11 18.34 -2.35
N THR A 299 -6.42 18.62 -3.62
CA THR A 299 -6.65 17.56 -4.63
C THR A 299 -5.39 16.74 -4.92
N ALA A 300 -4.23 17.39 -5.00
CA ALA A 300 -2.97 16.70 -5.25
C ALA A 300 -2.51 15.89 -4.03
N ALA A 301 -2.69 16.43 -2.83
CA ALA A 301 -2.42 15.73 -1.57
C ALA A 301 -3.34 14.50 -1.42
N TYR A 302 -4.65 14.67 -1.65
CA TYR A 302 -5.60 13.56 -1.60
C TYR A 302 -5.30 12.46 -2.62
N ARG A 303 -4.85 12.81 -3.83
CA ARG A 303 -4.46 11.81 -4.83
C ARG A 303 -3.32 10.94 -4.34
N GLN A 304 -2.34 11.51 -3.65
CA GLN A 304 -1.23 10.76 -3.06
C GLN A 304 -1.75 9.78 -2.00
N VAL A 305 -2.60 10.26 -1.10
CA VAL A 305 -3.19 9.41 -0.05
C VAL A 305 -4.04 8.29 -0.65
N GLY A 306 -4.99 8.64 -1.51
CA GLY A 306 -5.98 7.68 -2.03
C GLY A 306 -5.38 6.61 -2.94
N ASN A 307 -4.24 6.89 -3.59
CA ASN A 307 -3.53 5.92 -4.43
C ASN A 307 -2.47 5.13 -3.66
N ALA A 308 -2.09 5.56 -2.47
CA ALA A 308 -1.04 4.89 -1.71
C ALA A 308 -1.41 3.45 -1.32
N PHE A 309 -0.41 2.59 -1.32
CA PHE A 309 -0.50 1.31 -0.63
C PHE A 309 -0.39 1.55 0.89
N PRO A 310 -1.28 0.98 1.73
CA PRO A 310 -1.29 1.26 3.15
C PRO A 310 0.00 0.85 3.85
N PRO A 311 0.68 1.76 4.57
CA PRO A 311 1.93 1.46 5.26
C PRO A 311 1.87 0.23 6.20
N PRO A 312 0.79 -0.01 6.97
CA PRO A 312 0.72 -1.19 7.83
C PRO A 312 0.76 -2.52 7.07
N VAL A 313 0.14 -2.59 5.89
CA VAL A 313 0.15 -3.80 5.05
C VAL A 313 1.55 -4.02 4.47
N ALA A 314 2.17 -2.96 3.92
CA ALA A 314 3.54 -3.02 3.40
C ALA A 314 4.53 -3.46 4.49
N LYS A 315 4.39 -2.93 5.72
CA LYS A 315 5.19 -3.31 6.89
C LYS A 315 5.03 -4.80 7.23
N ALA A 316 3.81 -5.31 7.22
CA ALA A 316 3.54 -6.70 7.53
C ALA A 316 4.20 -7.65 6.50
N VAL A 317 4.05 -7.37 5.20
CA VAL A 317 4.70 -8.16 4.15
C VAL A 317 6.22 -8.03 4.21
N GLY A 318 6.75 -6.80 4.37
CA GLY A 318 8.18 -6.54 4.50
C GLY A 318 8.84 -7.30 5.65
N ARG A 319 8.17 -7.38 6.81
CA ARG A 319 8.64 -8.18 7.96
C ARG A 319 8.74 -9.67 7.62
N ARG A 320 7.81 -10.21 6.82
CA ARG A 320 7.86 -11.62 6.39
C ARG A 320 8.98 -11.88 5.40
N ILE A 321 9.25 -10.94 4.51
CA ILE A 321 10.41 -11.02 3.61
C ILE A 321 11.72 -11.01 4.43
N ILE A 322 11.86 -10.10 5.40
CA ILE A 322 13.04 -10.07 6.28
C ILE A 322 13.17 -11.35 7.10
N ALA A 323 12.05 -11.91 7.59
CA ALA A 323 12.07 -13.17 8.32
C ALA A 323 12.59 -14.33 7.45
N ALA A 324 12.15 -14.37 6.16
CA ALA A 324 12.68 -15.34 5.20
C ALA A 324 14.19 -15.15 4.99
N PHE A 325 14.66 -13.92 4.83
CA PHE A 325 16.09 -13.61 4.70
C PHE A 325 16.93 -14.06 5.90
N LYS A 326 16.37 -13.92 7.11
CA LYS A 326 17.04 -14.34 8.36
C LYS A 326 16.91 -15.85 8.61
N ARG A 327 16.20 -16.57 7.74
CA ARG A 327 15.92 -18.01 7.90
C ARG A 327 15.30 -18.34 9.27
N LYS A 328 14.60 -17.39 9.87
CA LYS A 328 13.87 -17.61 11.11
C LYS A 328 12.54 -18.29 10.79
N ARG A 329 12.37 -19.54 11.22
CA ARG A 329 11.03 -20.09 11.39
C ARG A 329 10.30 -19.25 12.44
N ASP A 330 9.04 -18.90 12.17
CA ASP A 330 8.20 -18.02 12.99
C ASP A 330 7.84 -18.61 14.39
N THR A 331 8.80 -19.06 15.14
CA THR A 331 8.58 -19.43 16.54
C THR A 331 8.40 -18.21 17.48
N GLU A 332 8.69 -16.98 16.99
CA GLU A 332 8.53 -15.73 17.78
C GLU A 332 7.28 -14.91 17.40
N LEU A 333 6.57 -15.27 16.34
CA LEU A 333 5.28 -14.64 16.00
C LEU A 333 4.20 -15.60 16.49
N ALA A 334 3.40 -15.14 17.48
CA ALA A 334 2.34 -15.94 18.09
C ALA A 334 1.65 -16.84 17.05
N GLU A 335 1.50 -18.12 17.37
CA GLU A 335 0.76 -19.07 16.53
C GLU A 335 -0.58 -18.41 16.14
N PRO A 336 -0.98 -18.49 14.87
CA PRO A 336 -2.25 -17.90 14.46
C PRO A 336 -3.37 -18.48 15.33
N THR A 337 -4.21 -17.61 15.87
CA THR A 337 -5.42 -18.06 16.56
C THR A 337 -6.29 -18.90 15.62
N GLU A 338 -7.15 -19.78 16.17
CA GLU A 338 -8.06 -20.59 15.34
C GLU A 338 -8.86 -19.74 14.34
N ALA A 339 -9.24 -18.51 14.72
CA ALA A 339 -9.92 -17.55 13.84
C ALA A 339 -9.04 -17.12 12.66
N GLN A 340 -7.74 -16.94 12.89
CA GLN A 340 -6.76 -16.57 11.86
C GLN A 340 -6.43 -17.75 10.96
N MET A 341 -6.41 -18.99 11.50
CA MET A 341 -6.26 -20.23 10.72
C MET A 341 -7.44 -20.43 9.77
N ARG A 342 -8.68 -20.21 10.22
CA ARG A 342 -9.89 -20.29 9.37
C ARG A 342 -9.88 -19.28 8.23
N LEU A 343 -9.30 -18.07 8.41
CA LEU A 343 -9.13 -17.08 7.35
C LEU A 343 -8.10 -17.50 6.29
N LEU A 344 -7.14 -18.35 6.67
CA LEU A 344 -6.13 -18.90 5.74
C LEU A 344 -6.69 -20.07 4.91
N GLU A 345 -7.61 -20.86 5.48
CA GLU A 345 -8.19 -22.03 4.83
C GLU A 345 -9.33 -21.72 3.87
N GLU A 346 -9.95 -20.53 3.94
CA GLU A 346 -11.05 -20.12 3.06
C GLU A 346 -10.65 -19.08 2.00
N PRO A 347 -10.11 -19.47 0.84
CA PRO A 347 -9.77 -18.53 -0.23
C PRO A 347 -10.97 -17.85 -0.89
N THR A 348 -12.23 -18.12 -0.48
CA THR A 348 -13.39 -17.88 -1.36
C THR A 348 -14.67 -17.38 -0.74
N LYS A 349 -14.78 -17.13 0.54
CA LYS A 349 -16.06 -16.61 1.11
C LYS A 349 -16.42 -15.15 0.73
N TYR A 350 -15.56 -14.44 0.03
CA TYR A 350 -15.92 -13.12 -0.52
C TYR A 350 -16.96 -13.19 -1.66
N ARG A 351 -17.25 -14.39 -2.18
CA ARG A 351 -18.28 -14.58 -3.23
C ARG A 351 -19.73 -14.55 -2.72
N SER A 352 -20.00 -14.78 -1.46
CA SER A 352 -21.38 -14.92 -0.97
C SER A 352 -22.08 -13.58 -0.70
N TRP A 353 -21.35 -12.49 -0.49
CA TRP A 353 -21.94 -11.19 -0.22
C TRP A 353 -22.48 -10.46 -1.46
N GLN A 354 -22.01 -10.84 -2.66
CA GLN A 354 -22.49 -10.26 -3.92
C GLN A 354 -23.75 -10.93 -4.49
N ARG A 355 -24.25 -12.00 -3.91
CA ARG A 355 -25.38 -12.80 -4.46
C ARG A 355 -26.68 -12.80 -3.64
N LYS A 356 -26.93 -11.87 -2.75
CA LYS A 356 -28.31 -11.63 -2.32
C LYS A 356 -28.99 -10.73 -3.36
N LYS A 357 -29.57 -11.40 -4.36
CA LYS A 357 -30.48 -10.82 -5.35
C LYS A 357 -31.58 -10.04 -4.66
N ALA A 358 -31.82 -8.81 -5.10
CA ALA A 358 -33.10 -8.14 -4.90
C ALA A 358 -34.22 -9.02 -5.47
N PRO A 359 -35.39 -9.08 -4.83
CA PRO A 359 -36.52 -9.84 -5.37
C PRO A 359 -36.96 -9.19 -6.69
N LYS A 360 -37.19 -10.06 -7.67
CA LYS A 360 -37.88 -9.66 -8.92
C LYS A 360 -39.30 -9.19 -8.58
N ARG A 361 -39.63 -8.00 -9.03
CA ARG A 361 -40.95 -7.63 -9.53
C ARG A 361 -40.79 -7.01 -10.89
#